data_73db9cf15478a1dff414524dd8378961
#
_entry.id   73db9cf15478a1dff414524dd8378961
#
_cell.length_a   1.000
_cell.length_b   1.000
_cell.length_c   1.000
_cell.angle_alpha   90.00
_cell.angle_beta   90.00
_cell.angle_gamma   90.00
#
_symmetry.space_group_name_H-M   'P 1'
#
loop_
_entity.id
_entity.type
_entity.pdbx_description
1 polymer ?
#
loop_
_entity_poly.entity_id
_entity_poly.type
_entity_poly.pdbx_seq_one_letter_code
_entity_poly.pdbx_strand_id
1 'polypeptide(L)'
;MRYIFLCGCFFLFSFLAHGQKDSTVTVNEAQLYRMGKQLVVSMQINVSRKLASNESLVLIPQLRDSLKNFMEFPRVYINGRRQHFVYLRNSKQFVQAGHLEVRRQDDSVQTIAYLRSVPFEEWMNHSVLSLEENSCHCGEPEDGFSQDVARLNTLSELHPQLAFMTPQVEDVKNRNEKICAYLDFPLNKTDILEDFRNNAAELYKIKEGIDVLKRDSFVSISGIHIHGFASPEGPYMNNKRLAEGRTAALKDYISDQYDFPDSLFTTNYTPEDWEGVGRLLRDSVLKNSNEWLRIVESDLAPDQKEQRLRKRYSRQFNVVVSKWFPALRRSECTIKYVVRPFTLEEARIVFHSQPKNLSIEEMFRIAQIGRAHV
;
A
#
# COMPACT_ATOMS: atom_id res chain seq x y z
N MET A 1 30.02 -67.99 16.74
CA MET A 1 28.95 -67.65 15.80
C MET A 1 27.61 -68.01 16.45
N ARG A 2 26.91 -67.03 16.94
CA ARG A 2 25.54 -67.18 17.50
C ARG A 2 24.71 -66.06 16.97
N TYR A 3 23.79 -66.41 16.09
CA TYR A 3 22.75 -65.52 15.54
C TYR A 3 21.62 -65.43 16.59
N ILE A 4 21.29 -64.22 17.04
CA ILE A 4 20.12 -63.93 17.87
C ILE A 4 19.05 -63.36 16.92
N PHE A 5 17.97 -64.11 16.74
CA PHE A 5 16.75 -63.67 16.08
C PHE A 5 15.92 -62.79 17.04
N LEU A 6 15.74 -61.52 16.71
CA LEU A 6 14.83 -60.66 17.42
C LEU A 6 13.49 -60.69 16.68
N CYS A 7 12.47 -61.29 17.33
CA CYS A 7 11.10 -61.35 16.89
C CYS A 7 10.40 -60.00 17.21
N GLY A 8 10.16 -59.16 16.20
CA GLY A 8 9.46 -57.90 16.39
C GLY A 8 7.94 -58.12 16.32
N CYS A 9 7.26 -57.95 17.45
CA CYS A 9 5.80 -57.92 17.52
C CYS A 9 5.29 -56.62 16.88
N PHE A 10 4.65 -56.75 15.72
CA PHE A 10 3.84 -55.70 15.10
C PHE A 10 2.52 -55.59 15.84
N PHE A 11 2.34 -54.58 16.68
CA PHE A 11 1.04 -54.20 17.23
C PHE A 11 0.29 -53.42 16.14
N LEU A 12 -0.66 -54.07 15.49
CA LEU A 12 -1.70 -53.47 14.66
C LEU A 12 -2.65 -52.66 15.58
N PHE A 13 -2.43 -51.35 15.69
CA PHE A 13 -3.46 -50.44 16.21
C PHE A 13 -4.50 -50.26 15.11
N SER A 14 -5.62 -50.99 15.23
CA SER A 14 -6.81 -50.68 14.48
C SER A 14 -7.43 -49.41 15.00
N PHE A 15 -7.16 -48.30 14.30
CA PHE A 15 -7.93 -47.07 14.46
C PHE A 15 -9.38 -47.36 14.04
N LEU A 16 -10.26 -47.46 15.00
CA LEU A 16 -11.69 -47.30 14.77
C LEU A 16 -11.92 -45.87 14.30
N ALA A 17 -12.01 -45.69 13.00
CA ALA A 17 -12.50 -44.47 12.42
C ALA A 17 -13.97 -44.30 12.84
N HIS A 18 -14.19 -43.50 13.89
CA HIS A 18 -15.52 -42.92 14.10
C HIS A 18 -15.76 -42.02 12.90
N GLY A 19 -16.81 -42.34 12.14
CA GLY A 19 -17.22 -41.54 11.00
C GLY A 19 -17.52 -40.11 11.46
N GLN A 20 -16.56 -39.24 11.32
CA GLN A 20 -16.72 -37.81 11.45
C GLN A 20 -17.59 -37.38 10.26
N LYS A 21 -18.84 -37.01 10.52
CA LYS A 21 -19.73 -36.42 9.52
C LYS A 21 -18.96 -35.19 8.98
N ASP A 22 -18.50 -35.25 7.75
CA ASP A 22 -17.74 -34.18 7.14
C ASP A 22 -18.53 -32.87 7.23
N SER A 23 -18.07 -31.95 8.06
CA SER A 23 -18.67 -30.62 8.19
C SER A 23 -18.62 -29.93 6.84
N THR A 24 -19.77 -29.58 6.32
CA THR A 24 -19.89 -28.83 5.05
C THR A 24 -19.65 -27.33 5.21
N VAL A 25 -19.43 -26.92 6.45
CA VAL A 25 -19.11 -25.56 6.87
C VAL A 25 -17.72 -25.56 7.49
N THR A 26 -16.82 -24.73 6.98
CA THR A 26 -15.51 -24.52 7.57
C THR A 26 -15.37 -23.07 8.01
N VAL A 27 -14.75 -22.87 9.17
CA VAL A 27 -14.50 -21.51 9.70
C VAL A 27 -13.03 -21.19 9.60
N ASN A 28 -12.72 -20.12 8.93
CA ASN A 28 -11.36 -19.59 8.81
C ASN A 28 -11.25 -18.26 9.55
N GLU A 29 -10.03 -17.92 9.97
CA GLU A 29 -9.69 -16.64 10.60
C GLU A 29 -10.59 -16.29 11.80
N ALA A 30 -11.05 -17.32 12.56
CA ALA A 30 -11.87 -17.10 13.73
C ALA A 30 -11.05 -16.43 14.83
N GLN A 31 -11.51 -15.26 15.25
CA GLN A 31 -10.90 -14.45 16.31
C GLN A 31 -11.95 -14.06 17.34
N LEU A 32 -11.60 -14.23 18.59
CA LEU A 32 -12.37 -13.80 19.74
C LEU A 32 -11.44 -12.94 20.61
N TYR A 33 -11.74 -11.65 20.75
CA TYR A 33 -10.89 -10.74 21.50
C TYR A 33 -11.68 -9.65 22.23
N ARG A 34 -11.11 -9.16 23.33
CA ARG A 34 -11.66 -8.06 24.10
C ARG A 34 -11.12 -6.72 23.56
N MET A 35 -12.03 -5.77 23.30
CA MET A 35 -11.69 -4.41 22.93
C MET A 35 -12.37 -3.44 23.89
N GLY A 36 -11.63 -3.00 24.91
CA GLY A 36 -12.18 -2.16 25.99
C GLY A 36 -13.27 -2.88 26.79
N LYS A 37 -14.50 -2.36 26.74
CA LYS A 37 -15.68 -2.92 27.43
C LYS A 37 -16.52 -3.85 26.54
N GLN A 38 -16.01 -4.23 25.39
CA GLN A 38 -16.72 -5.10 24.46
C GLN A 38 -15.93 -6.36 24.13
N LEU A 39 -16.62 -7.46 23.92
CA LEU A 39 -16.12 -8.68 23.29
C LEU A 39 -16.45 -8.62 21.81
N VAL A 40 -15.46 -8.86 20.97
CA VAL A 40 -15.60 -8.87 19.52
C VAL A 40 -15.40 -10.28 19.00
N VAL A 41 -16.32 -10.73 18.15
CA VAL A 41 -16.25 -11.99 17.40
C VAL A 41 -16.06 -11.65 15.93
N SER A 42 -15.01 -12.17 15.32
CA SER A 42 -14.73 -12.03 13.89
C SER A 42 -14.40 -13.41 13.32
N MET A 43 -15.03 -13.78 12.20
CA MET A 43 -14.73 -15.04 11.51
C MET A 43 -15.17 -15.00 10.05
N GLN A 44 -14.51 -15.82 9.23
CA GLN A 44 -14.93 -16.11 7.87
C GLN A 44 -15.52 -17.52 7.80
N ILE A 45 -16.78 -17.61 7.41
CA ILE A 45 -17.53 -18.85 7.31
C ILE A 45 -17.58 -19.25 5.84
N ASN A 46 -17.01 -20.39 5.51
CA ASN A 46 -17.03 -20.97 4.17
C ASN A 46 -18.03 -22.11 4.09
N VAL A 47 -18.95 -22.02 3.15
CA VAL A 47 -20.01 -22.99 2.91
C VAL A 47 -19.79 -23.62 1.56
N SER A 48 -19.51 -24.94 1.55
CA SER A 48 -19.29 -25.71 0.33
C SER A 48 -20.52 -26.51 -0.10
N ARG A 49 -21.44 -26.82 0.85
CA ARG A 49 -22.64 -27.61 0.61
C ARG A 49 -23.63 -26.91 -0.34
N LYS A 50 -24.16 -27.64 -1.30
CA LYS A 50 -25.35 -27.23 -2.07
C LYS A 50 -26.60 -27.35 -1.21
N LEU A 51 -27.44 -26.34 -1.29
CA LEU A 51 -28.75 -26.37 -0.61
C LEU A 51 -29.87 -26.56 -1.63
N ALA A 52 -30.83 -27.40 -1.29
CA ALA A 52 -32.06 -27.51 -2.06
C ALA A 52 -32.83 -26.17 -2.01
N SER A 53 -33.69 -25.93 -3.00
CA SER A 53 -34.39 -24.65 -3.11
C SER A 53 -35.23 -24.27 -1.89
N ASN A 54 -35.75 -25.27 -1.19
CA ASN A 54 -36.58 -25.17 0.03
C ASN A 54 -35.83 -25.46 1.33
N GLU A 55 -34.49 -25.55 1.27
CA GLU A 55 -33.64 -25.85 2.42
C GLU A 55 -33.07 -24.58 3.03
N SER A 56 -32.89 -24.59 4.34
CA SER A 56 -32.18 -23.55 5.11
C SER A 56 -31.09 -24.20 5.95
N LEU A 57 -29.90 -23.63 5.91
CA LEU A 57 -28.83 -23.93 6.85
C LEU A 57 -28.73 -22.76 7.83
N VAL A 58 -28.84 -23.06 9.12
CA VAL A 58 -28.81 -22.07 10.19
C VAL A 58 -27.56 -22.29 11.00
N LEU A 59 -26.71 -21.26 11.04
CA LEU A 59 -25.50 -21.26 11.84
C LEU A 59 -25.70 -20.37 13.06
N ILE A 60 -25.42 -20.95 14.22
CA ILE A 60 -25.62 -20.30 15.51
C ILE A 60 -24.26 -20.18 16.21
N PRO A 61 -23.62 -19.01 16.18
CA PRO A 61 -22.45 -18.78 16.98
C PRO A 61 -22.83 -18.68 18.46
N GLN A 62 -22.13 -19.43 19.30
CA GLN A 62 -22.42 -19.53 20.74
C GLN A 62 -21.13 -19.34 21.54
N LEU A 63 -21.23 -18.60 22.63
CA LEU A 63 -20.17 -18.47 23.62
C LEU A 63 -20.52 -19.30 24.84
N ARG A 64 -19.63 -20.12 25.32
CA ARG A 64 -19.84 -20.97 26.50
C ARG A 64 -18.55 -21.04 27.34
N ASP A 65 -18.73 -21.16 28.65
CA ASP A 65 -17.64 -21.47 29.57
C ASP A 65 -17.83 -22.87 30.23
N SER A 66 -16.88 -23.25 31.08
CA SER A 66 -16.92 -24.48 31.85
C SER A 66 -17.96 -24.48 32.98
N LEU A 67 -18.44 -23.31 33.39
CA LEU A 67 -19.43 -23.11 34.49
C LEU A 67 -20.88 -23.07 33.97
N LYS A 68 -21.10 -23.40 32.70
CA LYS A 68 -22.41 -23.39 32.03
C LYS A 68 -22.96 -21.97 31.75
N ASN A 69 -22.16 -20.91 31.83
CA ASN A 69 -22.59 -19.65 31.28
C ASN A 69 -22.61 -19.75 29.75
N PHE A 70 -23.62 -19.13 29.16
CA PHE A 70 -23.96 -19.33 27.76
C PHE A 70 -24.55 -18.05 27.15
N MET A 71 -24.14 -17.74 25.92
CA MET A 71 -24.69 -16.64 25.12
C MET A 71 -24.77 -17.03 23.66
N GLU A 72 -25.91 -16.83 23.02
CA GLU A 72 -26.04 -16.92 21.56
C GLU A 72 -25.81 -15.56 20.91
N PHE A 73 -25.07 -15.57 19.83
CA PHE A 73 -24.95 -14.43 18.94
C PHE A 73 -26.02 -14.46 17.84
N PRO A 74 -26.23 -13.34 17.13
CA PRO A 74 -27.15 -13.29 16.01
C PRO A 74 -26.84 -14.39 14.98
N ARG A 75 -27.86 -15.16 14.61
CA ARG A 75 -27.73 -16.32 13.73
C ARG A 75 -27.45 -15.92 12.28
N VAL A 76 -26.84 -16.83 11.52
CA VAL A 76 -26.63 -16.72 10.08
C VAL A 76 -27.55 -17.72 9.37
N TYR A 77 -28.46 -17.20 8.57
CA TYR A 77 -29.39 -18.02 7.75
C TYR A 77 -28.85 -18.08 6.33
N ILE A 78 -28.55 -19.27 5.85
CA ILE A 78 -28.12 -19.52 4.48
C ILE A 78 -29.25 -20.28 3.79
N ASN A 79 -29.91 -19.58 2.87
CA ASN A 79 -31.17 -20.06 2.31
C ASN A 79 -31.00 -20.48 0.84
N GLY A 80 -31.62 -21.61 0.50
CA GLY A 80 -31.89 -21.97 -0.88
C GLY A 80 -32.86 -20.96 -1.54
N ARG A 81 -32.96 -21.00 -2.85
CA ARG A 81 -33.70 -19.99 -3.64
C ARG A 81 -35.14 -19.71 -3.14
N ARG A 82 -35.93 -20.74 -2.92
CA ARG A 82 -37.33 -20.57 -2.47
C ARG A 82 -37.40 -20.07 -1.04
N GLN A 83 -36.55 -20.60 -0.18
CA GLN A 83 -36.52 -20.26 1.24
C GLN A 83 -36.04 -18.81 1.46
N HIS A 84 -35.13 -18.32 0.66
CA HIS A 84 -34.72 -16.94 0.66
C HIS A 84 -35.91 -15.97 0.45
N PHE A 85 -36.79 -16.25 -0.53
CA PHE A 85 -37.96 -15.42 -0.75
C PHE A 85 -38.99 -15.50 0.38
N VAL A 86 -39.13 -16.67 1.02
CA VAL A 86 -39.97 -16.85 2.22
C VAL A 86 -39.43 -16.01 3.36
N TYR A 87 -38.10 -16.02 3.58
CA TYR A 87 -37.44 -15.24 4.59
C TYR A 87 -37.66 -13.73 4.35
N LEU A 88 -37.46 -13.24 3.13
CA LEU A 88 -37.66 -11.85 2.78
C LEU A 88 -39.07 -11.31 3.06
N ARG A 89 -40.08 -12.16 2.86
CA ARG A 89 -41.49 -11.82 3.16
C ARG A 89 -41.74 -11.64 4.66
N ASN A 90 -40.99 -12.38 5.50
CA ASN A 90 -41.15 -12.40 6.95
C ASN A 90 -40.03 -11.64 7.66
N SER A 91 -39.26 -10.83 6.92
CA SER A 91 -37.98 -10.25 7.37
C SER A 91 -38.07 -9.32 8.59
N LYS A 92 -39.22 -8.66 8.84
CA LYS A 92 -39.35 -7.72 9.95
C LYS A 92 -39.00 -8.31 11.33
N GLN A 93 -39.30 -9.58 11.58
CA GLN A 93 -38.97 -10.26 12.84
C GLN A 93 -37.50 -10.63 12.98
N PHE A 94 -36.86 -10.96 11.86
CA PHE A 94 -35.44 -11.39 11.81
C PHE A 94 -34.46 -10.23 11.84
N VAL A 95 -34.80 -9.11 11.21
CA VAL A 95 -33.97 -7.90 11.18
C VAL A 95 -33.83 -7.28 12.57
N GLN A 96 -34.89 -7.28 13.39
CA GLN A 96 -34.84 -6.76 14.76
C GLN A 96 -33.88 -7.51 15.67
N ALA A 97 -33.61 -8.79 15.40
CA ALA A 97 -32.68 -9.62 16.17
C ALA A 97 -31.20 -9.54 15.65
N GLY A 98 -30.93 -8.72 14.65
CA GLY A 98 -29.60 -8.55 14.07
C GLY A 98 -29.06 -9.77 13.32
N HIS A 99 -29.93 -10.74 12.96
CA HIS A 99 -29.55 -11.90 12.21
C HIS A 99 -29.04 -11.56 10.82
N LEU A 100 -28.12 -12.38 10.30
CA LEU A 100 -27.60 -12.27 8.94
C LEU A 100 -28.29 -13.29 8.04
N GLU A 101 -28.79 -12.85 6.89
CA GLU A 101 -29.38 -13.74 5.89
C GLU A 101 -28.60 -13.65 4.58
N VAL A 102 -28.29 -14.80 4.01
CA VAL A 102 -27.56 -14.94 2.76
C VAL A 102 -28.21 -15.98 1.88
N ARG A 103 -28.47 -15.66 0.63
CA ARG A 103 -28.88 -16.63 -0.35
C ARG A 103 -27.69 -17.49 -0.77
N ARG A 104 -27.82 -18.82 -0.74
CA ARG A 104 -26.79 -19.73 -1.26
C ARG A 104 -26.63 -19.53 -2.76
N GLN A 105 -25.41 -19.18 -3.19
CA GLN A 105 -25.04 -19.08 -4.60
C GLN A 105 -24.53 -20.43 -5.10
N ASP A 106 -24.68 -20.68 -6.42
CA ASP A 106 -24.45 -22.02 -7.00
C ASP A 106 -22.97 -22.45 -6.92
N ASP A 107 -22.75 -23.75 -6.77
CA ASP A 107 -21.60 -24.63 -6.99
C ASP A 107 -20.18 -24.21 -6.49
N SER A 108 -19.91 -22.98 -6.11
CA SER A 108 -18.63 -22.53 -5.55
C SER A 108 -18.68 -22.43 -4.03
N VAL A 109 -17.52 -22.47 -3.37
CA VAL A 109 -17.42 -22.15 -1.95
C VAL A 109 -17.85 -20.71 -1.72
N GLN A 110 -18.86 -20.51 -0.89
CA GLN A 110 -19.35 -19.18 -0.54
C GLN A 110 -18.79 -18.74 0.81
N THR A 111 -18.07 -17.63 0.82
CA THR A 111 -17.50 -17.05 2.03
C THR A 111 -18.41 -15.97 2.60
N ILE A 112 -18.69 -16.04 3.89
CA ILE A 112 -19.54 -15.10 4.63
C ILE A 112 -18.72 -14.51 5.76
N ALA A 113 -18.54 -13.19 5.74
CA ALA A 113 -17.89 -12.46 6.82
C ALA A 113 -18.86 -12.23 7.98
N TYR A 114 -18.48 -12.65 9.17
CA TYR A 114 -19.24 -12.46 10.38
C TYR A 114 -18.47 -11.63 11.39
N LEU A 115 -19.02 -10.48 11.76
CA LEU A 115 -18.44 -9.56 12.75
C LEU A 115 -19.55 -9.09 13.70
N ARG A 116 -19.38 -9.33 15.00
CA ARG A 116 -20.30 -8.88 16.04
C ARG A 116 -19.55 -8.45 17.28
N SER A 117 -20.15 -7.51 18.04
CA SER A 117 -19.65 -7.11 19.34
C SER A 117 -20.77 -7.12 20.37
N VAL A 118 -20.45 -7.51 21.59
CA VAL A 118 -21.35 -7.53 22.74
C VAL A 118 -20.65 -6.90 23.96
N PRO A 119 -21.38 -6.38 24.94
CA PRO A 119 -20.78 -5.95 26.21
C PRO A 119 -20.00 -7.11 26.84
N PHE A 120 -18.80 -6.82 27.32
CA PHE A 120 -17.94 -7.82 27.93
C PHE A 120 -18.39 -8.07 29.39
N GLU A 121 -18.51 -9.34 29.75
CA GLU A 121 -18.78 -9.81 31.10
C GLU A 121 -17.62 -10.70 31.59
N GLU A 122 -17.34 -10.71 32.90
CA GLU A 122 -16.16 -11.39 33.47
C GLU A 122 -16.12 -12.90 33.18
N TRP A 123 -17.28 -13.58 33.11
CA TRP A 123 -17.32 -15.00 32.78
C TRP A 123 -16.78 -15.30 31.37
N MET A 124 -16.79 -14.32 30.48
CA MET A 124 -16.32 -14.48 29.09
C MET A 124 -14.81 -14.68 29.00
N ASN A 125 -14.03 -14.35 30.05
CA ASN A 125 -12.57 -14.49 30.07
C ASN A 125 -12.06 -15.91 29.77
N HIS A 126 -12.86 -16.94 30.05
CA HIS A 126 -12.48 -18.35 29.86
C HIS A 126 -13.44 -19.07 28.94
N SER A 127 -14.10 -18.34 28.06
CA SER A 127 -15.11 -18.87 27.18
C SER A 127 -14.53 -19.39 25.87
N VAL A 128 -15.27 -20.29 25.28
CA VAL A 128 -15.01 -20.86 23.96
C VAL A 128 -16.15 -20.44 23.03
N LEU A 129 -15.79 -19.90 21.87
CA LEU A 129 -16.72 -19.66 20.78
C LEU A 129 -16.92 -20.97 20.02
N SER A 130 -18.15 -21.44 19.92
CA SER A 130 -18.54 -22.59 19.10
C SER A 130 -19.54 -22.15 18.03
N LEU A 131 -19.52 -22.84 16.92
CA LEU A 131 -20.50 -22.68 15.85
C LEU A 131 -21.35 -23.94 15.75
N GLU A 132 -22.65 -23.80 15.96
CA GLU A 132 -23.63 -24.87 15.78
C GLU A 132 -24.25 -24.78 14.40
N GLU A 133 -24.30 -25.91 13.68
CA GLU A 133 -24.84 -26.02 12.34
C GLU A 133 -26.16 -26.84 12.42
N ASN A 134 -27.27 -26.18 12.07
CA ASN A 134 -28.59 -26.81 12.03
C ASN A 134 -29.15 -26.74 10.60
N SER A 135 -29.57 -27.87 10.05
CA SER A 135 -30.27 -27.90 8.77
C SER A 135 -31.79 -28.07 9.02
N CYS A 136 -32.57 -27.28 8.29
CA CYS A 136 -34.03 -27.37 8.35
C CYS A 136 -34.59 -27.79 7.00
N HIS A 137 -35.17 -28.97 6.95
CA HIS A 137 -36.04 -29.43 5.85
C HIS A 137 -37.49 -29.39 6.32
N CYS A 138 -38.32 -28.55 5.73
CA CYS A 138 -39.78 -28.53 5.96
C CYS A 138 -40.26 -28.50 7.43
N GLY A 139 -39.49 -27.92 8.35
CA GLY A 139 -39.98 -27.63 9.71
C GLY A 139 -39.47 -28.53 10.84
N GLU A 140 -38.73 -29.59 10.55
CA GLU A 140 -38.09 -30.42 11.58
C GLU A 140 -36.57 -30.13 11.60
N PRO A 141 -35.97 -29.74 12.76
CA PRO A 141 -34.52 -29.61 12.89
C PRO A 141 -33.87 -30.99 12.90
N GLU A 142 -32.89 -31.22 12.04
CA GLU A 142 -31.99 -32.38 12.16
C GLU A 142 -30.93 -32.07 13.22
N ASP A 143 -30.42 -33.08 13.91
CA ASP A 143 -29.40 -32.98 14.96
C ASP A 143 -28.21 -32.12 14.51
N GLY A 144 -27.98 -31.05 15.25
CA GLY A 144 -26.95 -30.05 14.93
C GLY A 144 -25.52 -30.56 15.20
N PHE A 145 -24.63 -30.23 14.34
CA PHE A 145 -23.19 -30.39 14.55
C PHE A 145 -22.61 -29.12 15.19
N SER A 146 -21.86 -29.24 16.28
CA SER A 146 -21.22 -28.12 16.94
C SER A 146 -19.70 -28.28 16.90
N GLN A 147 -18.98 -27.22 16.49
CA GLN A 147 -17.52 -27.17 16.48
C GLN A 147 -16.99 -25.96 17.27
N ASP A 148 -15.94 -26.18 18.06
CA ASP A 148 -15.21 -25.08 18.69
C ASP A 148 -14.38 -24.34 17.63
N VAL A 149 -14.54 -23.02 17.51
CA VAL A 149 -13.89 -22.22 16.46
C VAL A 149 -12.85 -21.22 16.97
N ALA A 150 -13.03 -20.73 18.19
CA ALA A 150 -12.07 -19.83 18.82
C ALA A 150 -12.17 -19.88 20.35
N ARG A 151 -11.08 -19.51 21.02
CA ARG A 151 -11.06 -19.28 22.47
C ARG A 151 -10.64 -17.85 22.73
N LEU A 152 -11.22 -17.25 23.76
CA LEU A 152 -10.76 -15.94 24.17
C LEU A 152 -9.33 -16.11 24.72
N ASN A 153 -8.35 -15.70 23.91
CA ASN A 153 -7.04 -15.44 24.44
C ASN A 153 -7.13 -14.15 25.24
N THR A 154 -7.21 -14.26 26.55
CA THR A 154 -6.76 -13.16 27.39
C THR A 154 -5.28 -13.03 27.11
N LEU A 155 -4.94 -12.22 26.09
CA LEU A 155 -3.60 -11.66 26.06
C LEU A 155 -3.46 -10.98 27.39
N SER A 156 -2.66 -11.55 28.30
CA SER A 156 -2.10 -10.81 29.44
C SER A 156 -1.75 -9.45 28.87
N GLU A 157 -2.22 -8.37 29.48
CA GLU A 157 -1.97 -7.02 28.99
C GLU A 157 -0.56 -7.00 28.47
N LEU A 158 -0.45 -6.91 27.13
CA LEU A 158 0.84 -6.74 26.49
C LEU A 158 1.34 -5.41 27.03
N HIS A 159 2.17 -5.48 28.08
CA HIS A 159 3.02 -4.38 28.45
C HIS A 159 4.17 -4.40 27.41
N PRO A 160 4.04 -3.70 26.29
CA PRO A 160 5.12 -3.65 25.33
C PRO A 160 6.28 -3.01 26.09
N GLN A 161 7.34 -3.77 26.32
CA GLN A 161 8.62 -3.19 26.70
C GLN A 161 9.07 -2.41 25.45
N LEU A 162 8.62 -1.18 25.37
CA LEU A 162 9.06 -0.25 24.34
C LEU A 162 10.51 0.07 24.65
N ALA A 163 11.43 -0.63 24.00
CA ALA A 163 12.82 -0.21 23.96
C ALA A 163 12.87 1.08 23.15
N PHE A 164 12.86 2.22 23.81
CA PHE A 164 13.08 3.50 23.17
C PHE A 164 14.58 3.64 22.90
N MET A 165 14.95 3.60 21.63
CA MET A 165 16.24 4.12 21.23
C MET A 165 16.10 5.65 21.18
N THR A 166 16.90 6.34 21.99
CA THR A 166 17.03 7.81 21.85
C THR A 166 17.65 8.09 20.48
N PRO A 167 16.98 8.85 19.61
CA PRO A 167 17.55 9.18 18.31
C PRO A 167 18.86 9.96 18.48
N GLN A 168 19.80 9.72 17.58
CA GLN A 168 21.05 10.49 17.56
C GLN A 168 20.75 11.94 17.16
N VAL A 169 21.49 12.87 17.75
CA VAL A 169 21.44 14.28 17.38
C VAL A 169 21.98 14.43 15.95
N GLU A 170 21.23 15.11 15.11
CA GLU A 170 21.66 15.50 13.76
C GLU A 170 22.32 16.89 13.84
N ASP A 171 23.63 16.92 13.96
CA ASP A 171 24.37 18.19 14.12
C ASP A 171 24.19 19.14 12.93
N VAL A 172 24.07 18.57 11.72
CA VAL A 172 23.85 19.32 10.48
C VAL A 172 22.68 18.68 9.74
N LYS A 173 21.56 19.38 9.70
CA LYS A 173 20.34 18.91 9.03
C LYS A 173 20.40 19.21 7.54
N ASN A 174 20.96 18.30 6.76
CA ASN A 174 20.98 18.40 5.31
C ASN A 174 19.63 18.00 4.72
N ARG A 175 19.05 18.86 3.92
CA ARG A 175 17.77 18.66 3.24
C ARG A 175 17.92 18.96 1.76
N ASN A 176 16.96 18.51 0.98
CA ASN A 176 16.89 18.86 -0.43
C ASN A 176 15.43 19.06 -0.87
N GLU A 177 15.26 19.92 -1.87
CA GLU A 177 14.01 20.15 -2.57
C GLU A 177 14.23 19.87 -4.05
N LYS A 178 13.43 18.99 -4.65
CA LYS A 178 13.55 18.65 -6.06
C LYS A 178 12.40 19.28 -6.84
N ILE A 179 12.76 20.08 -7.84
CA ILE A 179 11.83 20.77 -8.73
C ILE A 179 12.05 20.24 -10.15
N CYS A 180 10.98 19.84 -10.80
CA CYS A 180 11.00 19.42 -12.19
C CYS A 180 10.35 20.49 -13.06
N ALA A 181 11.11 21.02 -14.03
CA ALA A 181 10.64 22.03 -14.98
C ALA A 181 10.74 21.52 -16.43
N TYR A 182 9.71 21.76 -17.20
CA TYR A 182 9.58 21.36 -18.61
C TYR A 182 9.79 22.58 -19.51
N LEU A 183 11.06 22.96 -19.66
CA LEU A 183 11.42 24.13 -20.47
C LEU A 183 11.39 23.76 -21.96
N ASP A 184 10.70 24.57 -22.73
CA ASP A 184 10.67 24.52 -24.18
C ASP A 184 11.78 25.40 -24.79
N PHE A 185 12.39 24.88 -25.85
CA PHE A 185 13.44 25.62 -26.60
C PHE A 185 13.07 25.66 -28.07
N PRO A 186 13.39 26.74 -28.79
CA PRO A 186 13.29 26.75 -30.24
C PRO A 186 14.15 25.63 -30.86
N LEU A 187 13.83 25.23 -32.08
CA LEU A 187 14.52 24.13 -32.75
C LEU A 187 16.05 24.32 -32.78
N ASN A 188 16.78 23.33 -32.30
CA ASN A 188 18.24 23.34 -32.19
C ASN A 188 18.84 24.51 -31.37
N LYS A 189 18.05 25.18 -30.54
CA LYS A 189 18.50 26.24 -29.64
C LYS A 189 18.62 25.78 -28.20
N THR A 190 19.45 26.49 -27.48
CA THR A 190 19.73 26.26 -26.04
C THR A 190 19.37 27.47 -25.16
N ASP A 191 19.08 28.62 -25.79
CA ASP A 191 18.77 29.86 -25.08
C ASP A 191 17.39 29.77 -24.42
N ILE A 192 17.28 30.15 -23.15
CA ILE A 192 16.01 30.22 -22.43
C ILE A 192 15.33 31.54 -22.82
N LEU A 193 14.15 31.42 -23.39
CA LEU A 193 13.24 32.52 -23.69
C LEU A 193 12.04 32.42 -22.76
N GLU A 194 11.85 33.35 -21.84
CA GLU A 194 10.77 33.33 -20.85
C GLU A 194 9.41 33.33 -21.52
N ASP A 195 9.21 34.10 -22.57
CA ASP A 195 7.96 34.25 -23.30
C ASP A 195 7.69 33.09 -24.29
N PHE A 196 8.60 32.12 -24.40
CA PHE A 196 8.42 31.02 -25.34
C PHE A 196 7.54 29.94 -24.74
N ARG A 197 6.34 29.75 -25.32
CA ARG A 197 5.34 28.77 -24.88
C ARG A 197 4.98 28.92 -23.39
N ASN A 198 5.29 27.90 -22.58
CA ASN A 198 4.94 27.86 -21.15
C ASN A 198 6.15 28.12 -20.23
N ASN A 199 7.26 28.61 -20.77
CA ASN A 199 8.50 28.77 -20.01
C ASN A 199 8.35 29.66 -18.78
N ALA A 200 7.58 30.74 -18.87
CA ALA A 200 7.34 31.62 -17.72
C ALA A 200 6.78 30.85 -16.50
N ALA A 201 5.80 29.97 -16.72
CA ALA A 201 5.22 29.15 -15.64
C ALA A 201 6.20 28.09 -15.12
N GLU A 202 7.00 27.50 -15.99
CA GLU A 202 7.98 26.49 -15.59
C GLU A 202 9.17 27.11 -14.84
N LEU A 203 9.65 28.26 -15.25
CA LEU A 203 10.68 29.02 -14.56
C LEU A 203 10.17 29.55 -13.21
N TYR A 204 8.91 29.93 -13.14
CA TYR A 204 8.29 30.39 -11.89
C TYR A 204 8.33 29.28 -10.81
N LYS A 205 8.14 28.02 -11.15
CA LYS A 205 8.27 26.91 -10.19
C LYS A 205 9.65 26.86 -9.54
N ILE A 206 10.71 27.06 -10.34
CA ILE A 206 12.09 27.08 -9.84
C ILE A 206 12.32 28.31 -8.97
N LYS A 207 11.89 29.47 -9.44
CA LYS A 207 12.00 30.72 -8.68
C LYS A 207 11.27 30.62 -7.34
N GLU A 208 10.03 30.17 -7.34
CA GLU A 208 9.23 30.01 -6.12
C GLU A 208 9.91 29.07 -5.11
N GLY A 209 10.45 27.94 -5.57
CA GLY A 209 11.18 27.00 -4.69
C GLY A 209 12.42 27.62 -4.07
N ILE A 210 13.20 28.39 -4.82
CA ILE A 210 14.37 29.12 -4.30
C ILE A 210 13.92 30.23 -3.34
N ASP A 211 12.91 31.00 -3.69
CA ASP A 211 12.40 32.12 -2.91
C ASP A 211 11.83 31.69 -1.56
N VAL A 212 11.14 30.56 -1.52
CA VAL A 212 10.64 29.96 -0.26
C VAL A 212 11.80 29.64 0.67
N LEU A 213 12.87 29.03 0.16
CA LEU A 213 14.05 28.69 0.96
C LEU A 213 14.85 29.94 1.38
N LYS A 214 14.96 30.94 0.51
CA LYS A 214 15.66 32.19 0.85
C LYS A 214 14.93 33.05 1.89
N ARG A 215 13.61 32.98 1.96
CA ARG A 215 12.79 33.66 2.97
C ARG A 215 12.81 32.99 4.33
N ASP A 216 13.17 31.72 4.40
CA ASP A 216 13.24 30.98 5.66
C ASP A 216 14.57 31.29 6.38
N SER A 217 14.52 32.05 7.48
CA SER A 217 15.67 32.41 8.28
C SER A 217 16.40 31.22 8.93
N PHE A 218 15.79 30.05 8.94
CA PHE A 218 16.38 28.83 9.49
C PHE A 218 17.17 28.03 8.46
N VAL A 219 17.10 28.42 7.19
CA VAL A 219 17.62 27.69 6.04
C VAL A 219 18.76 28.42 5.38
N SER A 220 19.82 27.70 5.00
CA SER A 220 20.91 28.18 4.16
C SER A 220 21.09 27.27 2.96
N ILE A 221 20.97 27.80 1.74
CA ILE A 221 21.19 27.03 0.50
C ILE A 221 22.66 26.66 0.42
N SER A 222 22.96 25.37 0.30
CA SER A 222 24.33 24.82 0.27
C SER A 222 24.73 24.28 -1.10
N GLY A 223 23.80 24.13 -2.02
CA GLY A 223 24.09 23.70 -3.39
C GLY A 223 22.84 23.63 -4.27
N ILE A 224 23.05 23.79 -5.57
CA ILE A 224 22.00 23.67 -6.59
C ILE A 224 22.51 22.70 -7.64
N HIS A 225 21.83 21.56 -7.76
CA HIS A 225 22.16 20.56 -8.76
C HIS A 225 21.12 20.60 -9.88
N ILE A 226 21.58 20.84 -11.11
CA ILE A 226 20.75 20.90 -12.30
C ILE A 226 21.06 19.70 -13.19
N HIS A 227 20.04 18.92 -13.54
CA HIS A 227 20.15 17.80 -14.45
C HIS A 227 19.20 17.99 -15.64
N GLY A 228 19.74 18.22 -16.82
CA GLY A 228 18.98 18.36 -18.05
C GLY A 228 18.80 17.04 -18.78
N PHE A 229 17.60 16.82 -19.30
CA PHE A 229 17.25 15.63 -20.07
C PHE A 229 16.82 16.02 -21.48
N ALA A 230 17.29 15.28 -22.48
CA ALA A 230 16.73 15.34 -23.81
C ALA A 230 16.01 14.02 -24.16
N SER A 231 15.13 14.10 -25.13
CA SER A 231 14.38 12.94 -25.63
C SER A 231 15.22 12.17 -26.65
N PRO A 232 15.04 10.83 -26.73
CA PRO A 232 15.82 10.01 -27.67
C PRO A 232 15.25 10.07 -29.11
N GLU A 233 15.31 11.25 -29.70
CA GLU A 233 14.95 11.46 -31.10
C GLU A 233 16.06 12.22 -31.84
N GLY A 234 16.47 11.68 -32.98
CA GLY A 234 17.58 12.23 -33.77
C GLY A 234 18.96 11.83 -33.27
N PRO A 235 20.04 12.34 -33.89
CA PRO A 235 21.40 11.88 -33.60
C PRO A 235 21.83 12.16 -32.16
N TYR A 236 22.37 11.13 -31.50
CA TYR A 236 22.87 11.21 -30.12
C TYR A 236 23.80 12.41 -29.85
N MET A 237 24.75 12.68 -30.75
CA MET A 237 25.69 13.79 -30.58
C MET A 237 25.00 15.16 -30.59
N ASN A 238 23.92 15.32 -31.37
CA ASN A 238 23.11 16.55 -31.32
C ASN A 238 22.31 16.65 -30.02
N ASN A 239 21.71 15.56 -29.58
CA ASN A 239 20.99 15.49 -28.31
C ASN A 239 21.92 15.80 -27.12
N LYS A 240 23.16 15.28 -27.16
CA LYS A 240 24.20 15.60 -26.17
C LYS A 240 24.47 17.10 -26.10
N ARG A 241 24.79 17.72 -27.26
CA ARG A 241 25.05 19.18 -27.34
C ARG A 241 23.85 19.99 -26.81
N LEU A 242 22.63 19.59 -27.16
CA LEU A 242 21.42 20.27 -26.73
C LEU A 242 21.17 20.10 -25.22
N ALA A 243 21.30 18.89 -24.68
CA ALA A 243 21.11 18.63 -23.26
C ALA A 243 22.14 19.42 -22.41
N GLU A 244 23.41 19.37 -22.80
CA GLU A 244 24.48 20.11 -22.14
C GLU A 244 24.27 21.64 -22.19
N GLY A 245 24.01 22.20 -23.38
CA GLY A 245 23.79 23.63 -23.52
C GLY A 245 22.53 24.16 -22.83
N ARG A 246 21.45 23.39 -22.83
CA ARG A 246 20.21 23.75 -22.10
C ARG A 246 20.39 23.70 -20.59
N THR A 247 21.19 22.74 -20.09
CA THR A 247 21.53 22.66 -18.67
C THR A 247 22.39 23.86 -18.25
N ALA A 248 23.37 24.23 -19.06
CA ALA A 248 24.19 25.41 -18.83
C ALA A 248 23.35 26.70 -18.83
N ALA A 249 22.48 26.88 -19.82
CA ALA A 249 21.60 28.03 -19.91
C ALA A 249 20.69 28.19 -18.67
N LEU A 250 20.15 27.06 -18.12
CA LEU A 250 19.36 27.13 -16.89
C LEU A 250 20.23 27.49 -15.68
N LYS A 251 21.44 26.96 -15.58
CA LYS A 251 22.41 27.38 -14.55
C LYS A 251 22.64 28.87 -14.59
N ASP A 252 23.00 29.39 -15.77
CA ASP A 252 23.31 30.80 -15.95
C ASP A 252 22.09 31.69 -15.61
N TYR A 253 20.90 31.29 -16.07
CA TYR A 253 19.68 32.00 -15.76
C TYR A 253 19.40 32.08 -14.24
N ILE A 254 19.60 31.00 -13.47
CA ILE A 254 19.40 31.00 -12.01
C ILE A 254 20.53 31.80 -11.33
N SER A 255 21.78 31.67 -11.79
CA SER A 255 22.93 32.39 -11.26
C SER A 255 22.72 33.89 -11.37
N ASP A 256 22.35 34.38 -12.55
CA ASP A 256 22.11 35.81 -12.82
C ASP A 256 20.91 36.35 -12.04
N GLN A 257 19.84 35.56 -11.91
CA GLN A 257 18.62 35.98 -11.21
C GLN A 257 18.84 36.19 -9.70
N TYR A 258 19.74 35.43 -9.08
CA TYR A 258 19.93 35.39 -7.62
C TYR A 258 21.32 35.84 -7.17
N ASP A 259 22.20 36.19 -8.08
CA ASP A 259 23.61 36.51 -7.83
C ASP A 259 24.32 35.37 -7.04
N PHE A 260 24.04 34.13 -7.45
CA PHE A 260 24.67 32.98 -6.85
C PHE A 260 26.04 32.69 -7.45
N PRO A 261 27.06 32.38 -6.61
CA PRO A 261 28.37 32.03 -7.11
C PRO A 261 28.37 30.67 -7.84
N ASP A 262 29.22 30.56 -8.87
CA ASP A 262 29.36 29.31 -9.64
C ASP A 262 29.66 28.09 -8.80
N SER A 263 30.35 28.24 -7.69
CA SER A 263 30.69 27.16 -6.76
C SER A 263 29.45 26.49 -6.12
N LEU A 264 28.31 27.17 -6.15
CA LEU A 264 27.04 26.62 -5.62
C LEU A 264 26.41 25.62 -6.57
N PHE A 265 26.79 25.66 -7.85
CA PHE A 265 26.14 24.84 -8.87
C PHE A 265 26.91 23.56 -9.19
N THR A 266 26.13 22.50 -9.41
CA THR A 266 26.59 21.24 -10.01
C THR A 266 25.67 20.93 -11.17
N THR A 267 26.23 20.73 -12.36
CA THR A 267 25.43 20.44 -13.55
C THR A 267 25.68 19.00 -14.05
N ASN A 268 24.64 18.37 -14.53
CA ASN A 268 24.71 17.08 -15.21
C ASN A 268 23.66 17.03 -16.34
N TYR A 269 23.82 16.11 -17.28
CA TYR A 269 22.86 15.98 -18.36
C TYR A 269 22.75 14.53 -18.85
N THR A 270 21.56 14.18 -19.35
CA THR A 270 21.27 12.92 -20.02
C THR A 270 20.89 13.22 -21.47
N PRO A 271 21.75 12.87 -22.43
CA PRO A 271 21.52 13.14 -23.86
C PRO A 271 20.23 12.50 -24.40
N GLU A 272 19.90 11.32 -23.92
CA GLU A 272 18.71 10.57 -24.32
C GLU A 272 18.16 9.80 -23.12
N ASP A 273 16.96 10.17 -22.65
CA ASP A 273 16.31 9.56 -21.47
C ASP A 273 15.64 8.23 -21.81
N TRP A 274 16.45 7.23 -22.19
CA TRP A 274 15.97 5.88 -22.44
C TRP A 274 15.37 5.22 -21.17
N GLU A 275 15.85 5.58 -20.02
CA GLU A 275 15.25 5.11 -18.76
C GLU A 275 13.84 5.66 -18.57
N GLY A 276 13.64 6.95 -18.90
CA GLY A 276 12.32 7.58 -18.91
C GLY A 276 11.37 6.92 -19.92
N VAL A 277 11.86 6.57 -21.12
CA VAL A 277 11.08 5.77 -22.09
C VAL A 277 10.67 4.44 -21.47
N GLY A 278 11.59 3.76 -20.79
CA GLY A 278 11.29 2.49 -20.10
C GLY A 278 10.22 2.62 -19.03
N ARG A 279 10.25 3.70 -18.21
CA ARG A 279 9.20 3.98 -17.22
C ARG A 279 7.84 4.17 -17.91
N LEU A 280 7.77 5.04 -18.92
CA LEU A 280 6.53 5.30 -19.66
C LEU A 280 5.97 4.03 -20.34
N LEU A 281 6.83 3.14 -20.82
CA LEU A 281 6.42 1.87 -21.41
C LEU A 281 5.79 0.92 -20.39
N ARG A 282 6.35 0.83 -19.17
CA ARG A 282 5.81 -0.03 -18.11
C ARG A 282 4.43 0.44 -17.65
N ASP A 283 4.21 1.75 -17.62
CA ASP A 283 2.95 2.36 -17.18
C ASP A 283 1.90 2.42 -18.31
N SER A 284 2.26 2.01 -19.53
CA SER A 284 1.42 2.17 -20.72
C SER A 284 0.66 0.91 -21.08
N VAL A 285 -0.46 1.10 -21.80
CA VAL A 285 -1.21 0.04 -22.49
C VAL A 285 -0.78 -0.13 -23.96
N LEU A 286 0.44 0.30 -24.31
CA LEU A 286 0.95 0.22 -25.67
C LEU A 286 1.05 -1.26 -26.10
N LYS A 287 0.46 -1.58 -27.27
CA LYS A 287 0.61 -2.92 -27.85
C LYS A 287 2.10 -3.20 -28.12
N ASN A 288 2.57 -4.36 -27.73
CA ASN A 288 3.99 -4.78 -27.83
C ASN A 288 4.97 -4.03 -26.90
N SER A 289 4.49 -3.41 -25.81
CA SER A 289 5.35 -2.70 -24.86
C SER A 289 6.54 -3.54 -24.36
N ASN A 290 6.35 -4.83 -24.12
CA ASN A 290 7.44 -5.77 -23.73
C ASN A 290 8.53 -5.91 -24.78
N GLU A 291 8.19 -5.87 -26.07
CA GLU A 291 9.19 -5.93 -27.15
C GLU A 291 9.95 -4.61 -27.27
N TRP A 292 9.27 -3.48 -27.02
CA TRP A 292 9.89 -2.17 -26.93
C TRP A 292 10.87 -2.14 -25.75
N LEU A 293 10.47 -2.60 -24.57
CA LEU A 293 11.31 -2.64 -23.38
C LEU A 293 12.61 -3.43 -23.62
N ARG A 294 12.54 -4.58 -24.30
CA ARG A 294 13.74 -5.35 -24.65
C ARG A 294 14.73 -4.54 -25.51
N ILE A 295 14.25 -3.66 -26.39
CA ILE A 295 15.11 -2.80 -27.19
C ILE A 295 15.65 -1.64 -26.36
N VAL A 296 14.79 -1.00 -25.57
CA VAL A 296 15.13 0.15 -24.69
C VAL A 296 16.16 -0.26 -23.64
N GLU A 297 16.01 -1.42 -23.03
CA GLU A 297 16.87 -1.94 -21.97
C GLU A 297 18.11 -2.71 -22.50
N SER A 298 18.23 -2.89 -23.80
CA SER A 298 19.40 -3.58 -24.40
C SER A 298 20.65 -2.72 -24.33
N ASP A 299 21.81 -3.38 -24.51
CA ASP A 299 23.14 -2.72 -24.58
C ASP A 299 23.43 -2.06 -25.94
N LEU A 300 22.44 -1.91 -26.81
CA LEU A 300 22.61 -1.24 -28.09
C LEU A 300 22.96 0.23 -27.92
N ALA A 301 23.77 0.74 -28.83
CA ALA A 301 24.03 2.20 -28.87
C ALA A 301 22.70 2.98 -29.04
N PRO A 302 22.59 4.18 -28.46
CA PRO A 302 21.36 4.99 -28.48
C PRO A 302 20.74 5.15 -29.89
N ASP A 303 21.50 5.56 -30.87
CA ASP A 303 21.03 5.70 -32.27
C ASP A 303 20.55 4.36 -32.87
N GLN A 304 21.13 3.23 -32.46
CA GLN A 304 20.69 1.92 -32.89
C GLN A 304 19.34 1.51 -32.26
N LYS A 305 19.11 1.89 -31.00
CA LYS A 305 17.81 1.67 -30.34
C LYS A 305 16.71 2.42 -31.10
N GLU A 306 16.93 3.71 -31.37
CA GLU A 306 16.00 4.54 -32.13
C GLU A 306 15.72 3.95 -33.50
N GLN A 307 16.78 3.66 -34.28
CA GLN A 307 16.67 3.09 -35.63
C GLN A 307 15.87 1.76 -35.61
N ARG A 308 16.13 0.89 -34.63
CA ARG A 308 15.44 -0.41 -34.50
C ARG A 308 13.96 -0.23 -34.20
N LEU A 309 13.62 0.68 -33.28
CA LEU A 309 12.23 1.01 -32.95
C LEU A 309 11.52 1.64 -34.14
N ARG A 310 12.13 2.60 -34.79
CA ARG A 310 11.58 3.29 -35.97
C ARG A 310 11.34 2.32 -37.14
N LYS A 311 12.27 1.42 -37.38
CA LYS A 311 12.16 0.40 -38.50
C LYS A 311 11.06 -0.62 -38.20
N ARG A 312 10.97 -1.09 -36.95
CA ARG A 312 10.05 -2.19 -36.60
C ARG A 312 8.65 -1.71 -36.27
N TYR A 313 8.49 -0.51 -35.71
CA TYR A 313 7.23 0.02 -35.17
C TYR A 313 6.92 1.44 -35.68
N SER A 314 7.18 1.75 -36.91
CA SER A 314 7.14 3.10 -37.49
C SER A 314 5.92 3.94 -37.07
N ARG A 315 4.67 3.40 -37.18
CA ARG A 315 3.46 4.12 -36.79
C ARG A 315 3.39 4.40 -35.30
N GLN A 316 3.72 3.41 -34.46
CA GLN A 316 3.72 3.55 -33.01
C GLN A 316 4.82 4.49 -32.55
N PHE A 317 6.01 4.41 -33.17
CA PHE A 317 7.14 5.28 -32.88
C PHE A 317 6.78 6.76 -33.08
N ASN A 318 6.12 7.10 -34.19
CA ASN A 318 5.70 8.47 -34.43
C ASN A 318 4.67 8.98 -33.37
N VAL A 319 3.79 8.10 -32.88
CA VAL A 319 2.87 8.44 -31.79
C VAL A 319 3.63 8.65 -30.47
N VAL A 320 4.59 7.80 -30.17
CA VAL A 320 5.44 7.91 -28.96
C VAL A 320 6.27 9.20 -29.00
N VAL A 321 6.90 9.50 -30.12
CA VAL A 321 7.66 10.75 -30.33
C VAL A 321 6.79 11.98 -30.10
N SER A 322 5.57 11.98 -30.67
CA SER A 322 4.69 13.15 -30.57
C SER A 322 4.04 13.33 -29.20
N LYS A 323 3.71 12.23 -28.51
CA LYS A 323 2.91 12.27 -27.27
C LYS A 323 3.74 12.09 -25.99
N TRP A 324 4.80 11.27 -26.03
CA TRP A 324 5.57 10.91 -24.82
C TRP A 324 6.89 11.65 -24.72
N PHE A 325 7.61 11.84 -25.84
CA PHE A 325 8.93 12.47 -25.83
C PHE A 325 8.95 13.91 -25.33
N PRO A 326 7.88 14.72 -25.51
CA PRO A 326 7.84 16.03 -24.86
C PRO A 326 7.97 15.96 -23.34
N ALA A 327 7.40 14.95 -22.68
CA ALA A 327 7.52 14.76 -21.23
C ALA A 327 8.92 14.29 -20.78
N LEU A 328 9.77 13.82 -21.69
CA LEU A 328 11.16 13.46 -21.40
C LEU A 328 12.11 14.67 -21.47
N ARG A 329 11.72 15.73 -22.15
CA ARG A 329 12.49 16.97 -22.25
C ARG A 329 12.21 17.82 -21.03
N ARG A 330 13.04 17.67 -20.01
CA ARG A 330 12.87 18.38 -18.74
C ARG A 330 14.21 18.74 -18.12
N SER A 331 14.17 19.67 -17.21
CA SER A 331 15.29 19.97 -16.31
C SER A 331 14.86 19.72 -14.88
N GLU A 332 15.63 18.94 -14.16
CA GLU A 332 15.46 18.68 -12.74
C GLU A 332 16.42 19.57 -11.96
N CYS A 333 15.88 20.43 -11.12
CA CYS A 333 16.64 21.27 -10.22
C CYS A 333 16.50 20.75 -8.79
N THR A 334 17.61 20.32 -8.20
CA THR A 334 17.64 19.88 -6.80
C THR A 334 18.39 20.92 -5.98
N ILE A 335 17.66 21.59 -5.09
CA ILE A 335 18.22 22.58 -4.19
C ILE A 335 18.60 21.87 -2.90
N LYS A 336 19.90 21.88 -2.57
CA LYS A 336 20.43 21.37 -1.30
C LYS A 336 20.50 22.52 -0.31
N TYR A 337 20.06 22.29 0.90
CA TYR A 337 20.07 23.29 1.94
C TYR A 337 20.34 22.69 3.32
N VAL A 338 20.86 23.50 4.19
CA VAL A 338 21.11 23.16 5.59
C VAL A 338 20.10 23.89 6.45
N VAL A 339 19.47 23.16 7.35
CA VAL A 339 18.58 23.72 8.38
C VAL A 339 19.32 23.74 9.69
N ARG A 340 19.36 24.90 10.36
CA ARG A 340 19.97 24.96 11.69
C ARG A 340 19.20 24.14 12.73
N PRO A 341 19.84 23.71 13.82
CA PRO A 341 19.14 23.11 14.95
C PRO A 341 18.10 24.07 15.54
N PHE A 342 17.01 23.52 16.05
CA PHE A 342 15.94 24.27 16.69
C PHE A 342 16.00 24.16 18.22
N THR A 343 15.63 25.26 18.90
CA THR A 343 15.22 25.17 20.30
C THR A 343 13.92 24.37 20.40
N LEU A 344 13.55 23.96 21.59
CA LEU A 344 12.31 23.18 21.78
C LEU A 344 11.05 23.97 21.42
N GLU A 345 11.02 25.26 21.72
CA GLU A 345 9.92 26.18 21.40
C GLU A 345 9.81 26.36 19.88
N GLU A 346 10.92 26.59 19.20
CA GLU A 346 10.96 26.66 17.73
C GLU A 346 10.52 25.36 17.09
N ALA A 347 11.02 24.23 17.60
CA ALA A 347 10.68 22.91 17.09
C ALA A 347 9.18 22.63 17.16
N ARG A 348 8.49 23.06 18.22
CA ARG A 348 7.02 22.98 18.33
C ARG A 348 6.29 23.77 17.26
N ILE A 349 6.75 24.96 16.96
CA ILE A 349 6.16 25.82 15.90
C ILE A 349 6.40 25.17 14.54
N VAL A 350 7.64 24.74 14.27
CA VAL A 350 8.06 24.12 13.02
C VAL A 350 7.36 22.79 12.79
N PHE A 351 7.03 22.05 13.86
CA PHE A 351 6.30 20.78 13.75
C PHE A 351 4.93 20.92 13.05
N HIS A 352 4.25 22.03 13.27
CA HIS A 352 2.95 22.29 12.64
C HIS A 352 3.04 22.95 11.26
N SER A 353 4.12 23.66 10.96
CA SER A 353 4.28 24.41 9.71
C SER A 353 5.15 23.68 8.69
N GLN A 354 6.30 23.16 9.11
CA GLN A 354 7.33 22.58 8.24
C GLN A 354 8.02 21.37 8.90
N PRO A 355 7.29 20.26 9.21
CA PRO A 355 7.83 19.11 9.96
C PRO A 355 9.03 18.45 9.27
N LYS A 356 9.18 18.59 7.94
CA LYS A 356 10.32 18.08 7.17
C LYS A 356 11.68 18.71 7.59
N ASN A 357 11.66 19.87 8.21
CA ASN A 357 12.86 20.57 8.68
C ASN A 357 13.32 20.12 10.07
N LEU A 358 12.52 19.33 10.78
CA LEU A 358 12.90 18.76 12.07
C LEU A 358 13.79 17.52 11.91
N SER A 359 14.71 17.32 12.85
CA SER A 359 15.38 16.05 13.04
C SER A 359 14.49 15.05 13.79
N ILE A 360 14.81 13.76 13.71
CA ILE A 360 14.09 12.73 14.49
C ILE A 360 14.27 12.98 16.00
N GLU A 361 15.42 13.47 16.41
CA GLU A 361 15.69 13.80 17.80
C GLU A 361 14.86 14.99 18.30
N GLU A 362 14.72 16.04 17.49
CA GLU A 362 13.84 17.18 17.80
C GLU A 362 12.37 16.76 17.90
N MET A 363 11.89 15.90 16.99
CA MET A 363 10.55 15.32 17.06
C MET A 363 10.35 14.48 18.33
N PHE A 364 11.36 13.70 18.70
CA PHE A 364 11.34 12.89 19.91
C PHE A 364 11.25 13.76 21.18
N ARG A 365 12.02 14.85 21.27
CA ARG A 365 11.94 15.81 22.39
C ARG A 365 10.55 16.44 22.51
N ILE A 366 9.93 16.83 21.39
CA ILE A 366 8.56 17.37 21.38
C ILE A 366 7.57 16.32 21.95
N ALA A 367 7.69 15.05 21.50
CA ALA A 367 6.81 13.97 21.92
C ALA A 367 6.98 13.60 23.41
N GLN A 368 8.18 13.70 23.98
CA GLN A 368 8.43 13.43 25.39
C GLN A 368 7.69 14.41 26.30
N ILE A 369 7.62 15.69 25.94
CA ILE A 369 6.94 16.70 26.76
C ILE A 369 5.42 16.51 26.72
N GLY A 370 4.86 16.09 25.60
CA GLY A 370 3.44 15.75 25.51
C GLY A 370 3.01 14.62 26.46
N ARG A 371 3.93 13.75 26.87
CA ARG A 371 3.67 12.68 27.86
C ARG A 371 3.81 13.13 29.32
N ALA A 372 4.52 14.21 29.58
CA ALA A 372 4.69 14.71 30.95
C ALA A 372 3.47 15.52 31.46
N HIS A 373 2.46 15.75 30.61
CA HIS A 373 1.25 16.49 30.91
C HIS A 373 -0.04 15.66 30.78
N VAL A 374 0.04 14.32 30.76
CA VAL A 374 -1.12 13.40 30.80
C VAL A 374 -1.15 12.65 32.11
#